data_3f5f2a625b96ef0dec408e15f268ccae
#
_entry.id   3f5f2a625b96ef0dec408e15f268ccae
#
_cell.length_a   1.000
_cell.length_b   1.000
_cell.length_c   1.000
_cell.angle_alpha   90.00
_cell.angle_beta   90.00
_cell.angle_gamma   90.00
#
_symmetry.space_group_name_H-M   'P 1'
#
loop_
_entity.id
_entity.type
_entity.pdbx_description
1 polymer ?
#
loop_
_entity_poly.entity_id
_entity_poly.type
_entity_poly.pdbx_seq_one_letter_code
_entity_poly.pdbx_strand_id
1 'polypeptide(L)'
;CNSENNVPVVGKDEVRRSREMHWIRVDRYFSSTPDSLETRSYGEMEQPEDNPQVVHQPMMSQHCNHAPCETVCPVAATTHSNEGINQMTYNRCIGTRYCANNCPYKVRRFNWFNYMGYDKFADLNPSQDDLGRMVLNPDVTVRARGVMEKCSLCIQKIQTGKLDAKKESRPVMDGDIETACSAACPTNAIT
;
A
#
# COMPACT_ATOMS: atom_id res chain seq x y z
N CYS A 1 0.36 -4.38 -7.86
CA CYS A 1 -0.48 -3.94 -6.72
C CYS A 1 -1.78 -3.31 -7.18
N ASN A 2 -1.73 -2.26 -8.05
CA ASN A 2 -2.94 -1.56 -8.48
C ASN A 2 -3.91 -2.49 -9.19
N SER A 3 -3.44 -3.25 -10.15
CA SER A 3 -4.24 -4.23 -10.91
C SER A 3 -4.81 -5.33 -10.00
N GLU A 4 -3.97 -5.94 -9.18
CA GLU A 4 -4.36 -7.03 -8.29
C GLU A 4 -5.41 -6.61 -7.24
N ASN A 5 -5.29 -5.40 -6.71
CA ASN A 5 -6.11 -4.92 -5.60
C ASN A 5 -7.15 -3.86 -6.03
N ASN A 6 -7.42 -3.73 -7.31
CA ASN A 6 -8.37 -2.75 -7.85
C ASN A 6 -8.11 -1.32 -7.33
N VAL A 7 -6.85 -0.94 -7.19
CA VAL A 7 -6.48 0.39 -6.71
C VAL A 7 -6.64 1.40 -7.84
N PRO A 8 -7.43 2.47 -7.66
CA PRO A 8 -7.66 3.44 -8.71
C PRO A 8 -6.42 4.28 -9.01
N VAL A 9 -6.32 4.75 -10.24
CA VAL A 9 -5.27 5.65 -10.71
C VAL A 9 -5.85 7.07 -10.83
N VAL A 10 -5.19 8.05 -10.23
CA VAL A 10 -5.70 9.43 -10.14
C VAL A 10 -4.94 10.44 -11.03
N GLY A 11 -3.79 10.05 -11.55
CA GLY A 11 -2.94 10.90 -12.35
C GLY A 11 -2.12 11.92 -11.55
N LYS A 12 -1.23 12.61 -12.28
CA LYS A 12 -0.20 13.49 -11.71
C LYS A 12 -0.77 14.69 -10.94
N ASP A 13 -1.87 15.25 -11.43
CA ASP A 13 -2.45 16.45 -10.83
C ASP A 13 -3.05 16.18 -9.46
N GLU A 14 -3.69 15.04 -9.28
CA GLU A 14 -4.23 14.64 -7.97
C GLU A 14 -3.13 14.19 -7.01
N VAL A 15 -2.06 13.59 -7.52
CA VAL A 15 -0.87 13.28 -6.72
C VAL A 15 -0.24 14.56 -6.17
N ARG A 16 -0.13 15.62 -6.97
CA ARG A 16 0.35 16.94 -6.51
C ARG A 16 -0.53 17.56 -5.42
N ARG A 17 -1.81 17.21 -5.39
CA ARG A 17 -2.77 17.62 -4.37
C ARG A 17 -2.80 16.69 -3.15
N SER A 18 -1.85 15.79 -3.02
CA SER A 18 -1.79 14.76 -1.96
C SER A 18 -3.00 13.81 -1.95
N ARG A 19 -3.57 13.54 -3.13
CA ARG A 19 -4.71 12.64 -3.30
C ARG A 19 -4.34 11.35 -4.03
N GLU A 20 -3.09 10.95 -3.95
CA GLU A 20 -2.62 9.69 -4.51
C GLU A 20 -3.33 8.49 -3.89
N MET A 21 -3.48 7.41 -4.67
CA MET A 21 -4.15 6.18 -4.22
C MET A 21 -3.22 4.96 -4.17
N HIS A 22 -1.98 5.06 -4.61
CA HIS A 22 -1.03 3.95 -4.58
C HIS A 22 -0.82 3.42 -3.16
N TRP A 23 -0.98 2.12 -2.97
CA TRP A 23 -0.76 1.47 -1.67
C TRP A 23 0.72 1.23 -1.37
N ILE A 24 1.53 1.14 -2.41
CA ILE A 24 2.97 1.05 -2.32
C ILE A 24 3.60 2.26 -3.02
N ARG A 25 4.57 2.88 -2.39
CA ARG A 25 5.42 3.90 -3.00
C ARG A 25 6.87 3.45 -2.91
N VAL A 26 7.73 4.01 -3.74
CA VAL A 26 9.17 3.80 -3.65
C VAL A 26 9.81 5.09 -3.16
N ASP A 27 10.30 5.05 -1.94
CA ASP A 27 10.99 6.18 -1.33
C ASP A 27 12.49 6.13 -1.68
N ARG A 28 13.08 7.30 -1.87
CA ARG A 28 14.52 7.46 -2.12
C ARG A 28 15.18 8.02 -0.88
N TYR A 29 16.21 7.33 -0.42
CA TYR A 29 17.06 7.79 0.67
C TYR A 29 18.44 8.08 0.14
N PHE A 30 18.99 9.20 0.54
CA PHE A 30 20.33 9.60 0.18
C PHE A 30 21.26 9.28 1.35
N SER A 31 22.35 8.57 1.09
CA SER A 31 23.36 8.30 2.08
C SER A 31 24.71 8.85 1.61
N SER A 32 25.45 9.43 2.53
CA SER A 32 26.88 9.68 2.38
C SER A 32 27.66 8.48 2.91
N THR A 33 28.89 8.30 2.45
CA THR A 33 29.80 7.24 2.92
C THR A 33 29.96 7.26 4.44
N PRO A 34 29.99 6.09 5.09
CA PRO A 34 29.70 5.92 6.52
C PRO A 34 30.86 6.18 7.49
N ASP A 35 31.91 6.84 7.10
CA ASP A 35 32.99 7.10 8.06
C ASP A 35 32.61 8.22 9.04
N SER A 36 32.32 7.79 10.26
CA SER A 36 32.12 8.57 11.49
C SER A 36 31.63 10.02 11.35
N LEU A 37 30.32 10.21 11.47
CA LEU A 37 29.65 11.52 11.56
C LEU A 37 30.15 12.39 12.76
N GLU A 38 30.84 11.80 13.72
CA GLU A 38 31.14 12.44 15.01
C GLU A 38 32.28 13.48 14.96
N THR A 39 33.04 13.52 13.86
CA THR A 39 34.25 14.39 13.78
C THR A 39 34.34 15.24 12.51
N ARG A 40 33.33 15.33 11.69
CA ARG A 40 33.40 16.03 10.41
C ARG A 40 33.14 17.52 10.55
N SER A 41 34.00 18.31 9.91
CA SER A 41 33.68 19.72 9.67
C SER A 41 32.52 19.87 8.68
N TYR A 42 31.84 21.02 8.71
CA TYR A 42 30.73 21.30 7.80
C TYR A 42 31.13 21.14 6.31
N GLY A 43 32.38 21.53 5.94
CA GLY A 43 32.87 21.36 4.57
C GLY A 43 33.08 19.90 4.15
N GLU A 44 33.40 19.00 5.08
CA GLU A 44 33.49 17.57 4.81
C GLU A 44 32.10 16.92 4.70
N MET A 45 31.10 17.51 5.31
CA MET A 45 29.68 17.05 5.18
C MET A 45 29.05 17.47 3.84
N GLU A 46 29.55 18.52 3.19
CA GLU A 46 29.07 18.98 1.89
C GLU A 46 29.54 18.08 0.73
N GLN A 47 30.73 17.48 0.83
CA GLN A 47 31.31 16.65 -0.23
C GLN A 47 30.41 15.45 -0.64
N PRO A 48 29.71 14.76 0.27
CA PRO A 48 28.79 13.68 -0.11
C PRO A 48 27.56 14.15 -0.88
N GLU A 49 27.21 15.43 -0.82
CA GLU A 49 26.09 16.01 -1.58
C GLU A 49 26.37 16.05 -3.08
N ASP A 50 27.64 16.18 -3.49
CA ASP A 50 28.04 16.22 -4.89
C ASP A 50 27.91 14.84 -5.58
N ASN A 51 28.00 13.75 -4.82
CA ASN A 51 27.84 12.39 -5.33
C ASN A 51 27.13 11.47 -4.32
N PRO A 52 25.84 11.70 -4.05
CA PRO A 52 25.11 10.94 -3.06
C PRO A 52 24.85 9.51 -3.55
N GLN A 53 24.99 8.55 -2.64
CA GLN A 53 24.45 7.21 -2.85
C GLN A 53 22.94 7.23 -2.64
N VAL A 54 22.19 6.61 -3.54
CA VAL A 54 20.75 6.56 -3.48
C VAL A 54 20.28 5.15 -3.20
N VAL A 55 19.49 4.98 -2.13
CA VAL A 55 18.83 3.72 -1.79
C VAL A 55 17.34 3.88 -2.05
N HIS A 56 16.76 2.95 -2.78
CA HIS A 56 15.34 2.90 -3.03
C HIS A 56 14.68 1.88 -2.10
N GLN A 57 13.65 2.31 -1.38
CA GLN A 57 12.92 1.45 -0.46
C GLN A 57 11.43 1.43 -0.82
N PRO A 58 10.86 0.25 -1.12
CA PRO A 58 9.41 0.12 -1.22
C PRO A 58 8.76 0.32 0.16
N MET A 59 7.77 1.20 0.21
CA MET A 59 7.07 1.54 1.43
C MET A 59 5.58 1.28 1.29
N MET A 60 5.07 0.40 2.12
CA MET A 60 3.66 0.01 2.19
C MET A 60 3.22 -0.08 3.65
N SER A 61 1.98 -0.51 3.91
CA SER A 61 1.56 -0.77 5.29
C SER A 61 2.47 -1.81 5.94
N GLN A 62 3.00 -1.46 7.12
CA GLN A 62 3.90 -2.33 7.88
C GLN A 62 3.16 -3.30 8.79
N HIS A 63 1.82 -3.34 8.72
CA HIS A 63 0.98 -4.22 9.55
C HIS A 63 1.41 -4.25 11.02
N CYS A 64 1.68 -3.06 11.57
CA CYS A 64 2.24 -2.86 12.91
C CYS A 64 1.47 -3.65 13.97
N ASN A 65 2.17 -4.28 14.87
CA ASN A 65 1.57 -5.09 15.94
C ASN A 65 0.73 -4.24 16.91
N HIS A 66 1.27 -3.08 17.35
CA HIS A 66 0.54 -2.06 18.09
C HIS A 66 0.24 -0.88 17.18
N ALA A 67 -0.72 -1.05 16.29
CA ALA A 67 -0.96 -0.10 15.22
C ALA A 67 -1.62 1.19 15.71
N PRO A 68 -0.95 2.35 15.59
CA PRO A 68 -1.52 3.62 16.02
C PRO A 68 -2.73 4.05 15.17
N CYS A 69 -2.93 3.45 14.02
CA CYS A 69 -4.10 3.66 13.18
C CYS A 69 -5.35 2.93 13.68
N GLU A 70 -5.21 1.91 14.52
CA GLU A 70 -6.34 1.19 15.11
C GLU A 70 -6.94 1.94 16.28
N THR A 71 -6.10 2.43 17.18
CA THR A 71 -6.53 3.10 18.41
C THR A 71 -7.30 4.39 18.15
N VAL A 72 -7.08 5.04 17.02
CA VAL A 72 -7.73 6.32 16.67
C VAL A 72 -8.97 6.15 15.77
N CYS A 73 -9.33 4.93 15.41
CA CYS A 73 -10.51 4.70 14.57
C CYS A 73 -11.76 4.64 15.43
N PRO A 74 -12.71 5.61 15.29
CA PRO A 74 -13.88 5.70 16.17
C PRO A 74 -14.89 4.56 15.96
N VAL A 75 -14.78 3.87 14.83
CA VAL A 75 -15.69 2.79 14.44
C VAL A 75 -15.01 1.43 14.33
N ALA A 76 -13.76 1.32 14.78
CA ALA A 76 -12.95 0.11 14.68
C ALA A 76 -12.95 -0.50 13.25
N ALA A 77 -12.87 0.36 12.23
CA ALA A 77 -12.75 -0.08 10.83
C ALA A 77 -11.35 -0.63 10.50
N THR A 78 -10.38 -0.34 11.35
CA THR A 78 -9.02 -0.89 11.27
C THR A 78 -8.83 -1.85 12.43
N THR A 79 -8.57 -3.10 12.15
CA THR A 79 -8.45 -4.19 13.12
C THR A 79 -7.35 -5.17 12.72
N HIS A 80 -6.85 -5.95 13.66
CA HIS A 80 -5.96 -7.08 13.35
C HIS A 80 -6.73 -8.38 13.13
N SER A 81 -6.26 -9.17 12.16
CA SER A 81 -6.65 -10.56 12.05
C SER A 81 -5.87 -11.43 13.05
N ASN A 82 -6.32 -12.66 13.23
CA ASN A 82 -5.61 -13.64 14.07
C ASN A 82 -4.20 -13.99 13.54
N GLU A 83 -3.94 -13.68 12.26
CA GLU A 83 -2.64 -13.89 11.61
C GLU A 83 -1.71 -12.69 11.74
N GLY A 84 -2.13 -11.62 12.43
CA GLY A 84 -1.33 -10.41 12.60
C GLY A 84 -1.45 -9.38 11.47
N ILE A 85 -2.38 -9.57 10.52
CA ILE A 85 -2.61 -8.61 9.44
C ILE A 85 -3.48 -7.47 9.92
N ASN A 86 -2.99 -6.24 9.81
CA ASN A 86 -3.80 -5.05 10.02
C ASN A 86 -4.76 -4.86 8.84
N GLN A 87 -6.03 -5.13 9.06
CA GLN A 87 -7.08 -5.11 8.05
C GLN A 87 -7.86 -3.81 8.05
N MET A 88 -8.50 -3.54 6.92
CA MET A 88 -9.43 -2.44 6.77
C MET A 88 -10.82 -2.95 6.40
N THR A 89 -11.80 -2.69 7.26
CA THR A 89 -13.20 -3.02 7.02
C THR A 89 -13.86 -1.82 6.32
N TYR A 90 -13.93 -1.87 5.01
CA TYR A 90 -14.33 -0.73 4.18
C TYR A 90 -15.75 -0.25 4.42
N ASN A 91 -16.70 -1.16 4.62
CA ASN A 91 -18.09 -0.82 4.88
C ASN A 91 -18.35 -0.23 6.28
N ARG A 92 -17.37 -0.31 7.17
CA ARG A 92 -17.44 0.30 8.51
C ARG A 92 -16.76 1.67 8.55
N CYS A 93 -15.93 1.97 7.58
CA CYS A 93 -15.18 3.23 7.54
C CYS A 93 -16.10 4.41 7.27
N ILE A 94 -16.04 5.42 8.13
CA ILE A 94 -16.76 6.70 7.99
C ILE A 94 -15.89 7.86 7.51
N GLY A 95 -14.64 7.60 7.18
CA GLY A 95 -13.76 8.56 6.52
C GLY A 95 -13.20 9.69 7.40
N THR A 96 -13.04 9.48 8.69
CA THR A 96 -12.43 10.48 9.60
C THR A 96 -10.98 10.81 9.25
N ARG A 97 -10.27 9.92 8.57
CA ARG A 97 -8.86 10.05 8.12
C ARG A 97 -7.85 10.16 9.26
N TYR A 98 -8.27 10.08 10.51
CA TYR A 98 -7.34 10.13 11.63
C TYR A 98 -6.30 9.00 11.60
N CYS A 99 -6.70 7.83 11.12
CA CYS A 99 -5.76 6.72 10.92
C CYS A 99 -4.63 7.03 9.92
N ALA A 100 -4.88 7.87 8.91
CA ALA A 100 -3.84 8.35 8.00
C ALA A 100 -2.90 9.35 8.68
N ASN A 101 -3.47 10.29 9.44
CA ASN A 101 -2.68 11.27 10.18
C ASN A 101 -1.77 10.61 11.21
N ASN A 102 -2.26 9.56 11.88
CA ASN A 102 -1.55 8.86 12.92
C ASN A 102 -0.58 7.77 12.40
N CYS A 103 -0.62 7.46 11.10
CA CYS A 103 0.30 6.50 10.50
C CYS A 103 1.71 7.12 10.37
N PRO A 104 2.74 6.55 11.02
CA PRO A 104 4.11 7.06 10.91
C PRO A 104 4.69 6.89 9.50
N TYR A 105 4.26 5.86 8.78
CA TYR A 105 4.71 5.56 7.42
C TYR A 105 3.95 6.30 6.33
N LYS A 106 2.82 6.96 6.67
CA LYS A 106 1.98 7.71 5.73
C LYS A 106 1.55 6.89 4.50
N VAL A 107 1.10 5.67 4.74
CA VAL A 107 0.75 4.69 3.69
C VAL A 107 -0.76 4.40 3.60
N ARG A 108 -1.58 5.20 4.24
CA ARG A 108 -3.02 5.08 4.18
C ARG A 108 -3.59 6.11 3.22
N ARG A 109 -4.51 5.67 2.35
CA ARG A 109 -5.07 6.48 1.25
C ARG A 109 -6.55 6.70 1.48
N PHE A 110 -7.04 7.88 1.10
CA PHE A 110 -8.44 8.24 1.21
C PHE A 110 -9.07 8.33 -0.18
N ASN A 111 -10.23 7.70 -0.37
CA ASN A 111 -11.00 7.77 -1.60
C ASN A 111 -11.77 9.10 -1.68
N TRP A 112 -11.19 10.07 -2.35
CA TRP A 112 -11.79 11.38 -2.56
C TRP A 112 -12.91 11.37 -3.60
N PHE A 113 -12.87 10.43 -4.53
CA PHE A 113 -13.72 10.39 -5.71
C PHE A 113 -14.39 9.04 -5.87
N ASN A 114 -15.50 9.07 -6.61
CA ASN A 114 -16.04 7.84 -7.19
C ASN A 114 -15.39 7.68 -8.57
N TYR A 115 -14.41 6.82 -8.69
CA TYR A 115 -13.53 6.72 -9.86
C TYR A 115 -14.24 6.11 -11.08
N MET A 116 -15.23 5.25 -10.85
CA MET A 116 -16.01 4.64 -11.92
C MET A 116 -17.08 5.60 -12.43
N GLY A 117 -17.14 5.78 -13.75
CA GLY A 117 -18.09 6.68 -14.39
C GLY A 117 -17.86 8.16 -14.09
N TYR A 118 -16.64 8.55 -13.73
CA TYR A 118 -16.27 9.93 -13.50
C TYR A 118 -15.34 10.43 -14.61
N ASP A 119 -15.81 11.29 -15.48
CA ASP A 119 -15.14 11.74 -16.72
C ASP A 119 -13.70 12.24 -16.51
N LYS A 120 -13.42 12.81 -15.34
CA LYS A 120 -12.08 13.28 -14.97
C LYS A 120 -11.02 12.18 -15.05
N PHE A 121 -11.39 10.94 -14.87
CA PHE A 121 -10.48 9.81 -14.82
C PHE A 121 -10.66 8.84 -16.00
N ALA A 122 -11.41 9.24 -17.02
CA ALA A 122 -11.72 8.38 -18.15
C ALA A 122 -10.49 7.80 -18.84
N ASP A 123 -9.44 8.61 -19.00
CA ASP A 123 -8.19 8.19 -19.64
C ASP A 123 -7.21 7.46 -18.69
N LEU A 124 -7.51 7.43 -17.39
CA LEU A 124 -6.60 6.93 -16.36
C LEU A 124 -7.05 5.60 -15.77
N ASN A 125 -8.35 5.40 -15.64
CA ASN A 125 -8.92 4.19 -15.07
C ASN A 125 -9.64 3.37 -16.13
N PRO A 126 -9.19 2.16 -16.42
CA PRO A 126 -9.82 1.31 -17.42
C PRO A 126 -11.25 0.87 -17.03
N SER A 127 -11.61 1.00 -15.76
CA SER A 127 -12.92 0.59 -15.21
C SER A 127 -14.01 1.67 -15.31
N GLN A 128 -13.90 2.60 -16.25
CA GLN A 128 -14.87 3.70 -16.43
C GLN A 128 -16.23 3.24 -16.96
N ASP A 129 -16.23 2.29 -17.86
CA ASP A 129 -17.43 1.71 -18.48
C ASP A 129 -17.61 0.24 -18.05
N ASP A 130 -18.70 -0.38 -18.53
CA ASP A 130 -19.01 -1.77 -18.20
C ASP A 130 -17.98 -2.76 -18.76
N LEU A 131 -17.42 -2.50 -19.92
CA LEU A 131 -16.36 -3.32 -20.51
C LEU A 131 -15.06 -3.17 -19.74
N GLY A 132 -14.69 -1.94 -19.40
CA GLY A 132 -13.51 -1.67 -18.59
C GLY A 132 -13.57 -2.30 -17.19
N ARG A 133 -14.78 -2.43 -16.61
CA ARG A 133 -14.97 -3.12 -15.33
C ARG A 133 -14.62 -4.60 -15.37
N MET A 134 -14.65 -5.21 -16.54
CA MET A 134 -14.29 -6.63 -16.69
C MET A 134 -12.82 -6.93 -16.43
N VAL A 135 -11.94 -5.92 -16.42
CA VAL A 135 -10.52 -6.08 -16.04
C VAL A 135 -10.28 -6.05 -14.54
N LEU A 136 -11.29 -5.70 -13.75
CA LEU A 136 -11.16 -5.69 -12.30
C LEU A 136 -11.06 -7.11 -11.74
N ASN A 137 -10.25 -7.25 -10.70
CA ASN A 137 -10.15 -8.52 -9.98
C ASN A 137 -11.47 -8.78 -9.23
N PRO A 138 -12.21 -9.87 -9.55
CA PRO A 138 -13.49 -10.17 -8.91
C PRO A 138 -13.37 -10.54 -7.44
N ASP A 139 -12.19 -10.98 -6.99
CA ASP A 139 -11.94 -11.39 -5.61
C ASP A 139 -11.70 -10.21 -4.68
N VAL A 140 -11.59 -9.00 -5.23
CA VAL A 140 -11.26 -7.78 -4.47
C VAL A 140 -12.37 -6.76 -4.59
N THR A 141 -12.89 -6.34 -3.44
CA THR A 141 -13.91 -5.28 -3.37
C THR A 141 -13.40 -3.97 -3.95
N VAL A 142 -14.17 -3.37 -4.83
CA VAL A 142 -13.97 -1.98 -5.27
C VAL A 142 -14.52 -1.05 -4.19
N ARG A 143 -13.67 -0.16 -3.68
CA ARG A 143 -14.04 0.72 -2.56
C ARG A 143 -14.75 1.95 -3.06
N ALA A 144 -15.74 2.38 -2.29
CA ALA A 144 -16.50 3.57 -2.57
C ALA A 144 -15.76 4.85 -2.13
N ARG A 145 -16.23 5.98 -2.63
CA ARG A 145 -15.81 7.30 -2.14
C ARG A 145 -16.02 7.42 -0.63
N GLY A 146 -15.07 8.05 0.05
CA GLY A 146 -15.20 8.38 1.48
C GLY A 146 -14.61 7.34 2.43
N VAL A 147 -13.99 6.28 1.94
CA VAL A 147 -13.32 5.27 2.76
C VAL A 147 -11.80 5.37 2.68
N MET A 148 -11.13 4.84 3.69
CA MET A 148 -9.67 4.69 3.69
C MET A 148 -9.26 3.38 3.05
N GLU A 149 -8.16 3.40 2.32
CA GLU A 149 -7.53 2.21 1.73
C GLU A 149 -6.09 2.06 2.21
N LYS A 150 -5.62 0.84 2.22
CA LYS A 150 -4.23 0.49 2.54
C LYS A 150 -3.86 -0.89 2.01
N CYS A 151 -2.58 -1.20 1.95
CA CYS A 151 -2.11 -2.54 1.65
C CYS A 151 -2.71 -3.57 2.62
N SER A 152 -3.20 -4.66 2.07
CA SER A 152 -3.77 -5.81 2.78
C SER A 152 -2.89 -7.07 2.70
N LEU A 153 -1.65 -6.95 2.17
CA LEU A 153 -0.79 -8.07 1.77
C LEU A 153 -1.51 -9.04 0.82
N CYS A 154 -2.32 -8.50 -0.09
CA CYS A 154 -3.14 -9.30 -1.03
C CYS A 154 -3.93 -10.40 -0.30
N ILE A 155 -4.80 -10.00 0.64
CA ILE A 155 -5.56 -10.92 1.51
C ILE A 155 -6.28 -12.02 0.72
N GLN A 156 -6.72 -11.75 -0.50
CA GLN A 156 -7.33 -12.74 -1.41
C GLN A 156 -6.35 -13.88 -1.73
N LYS A 157 -5.08 -13.57 -1.99
CA LYS A 157 -4.04 -14.58 -2.25
C LYS A 157 -3.71 -15.38 -0.99
N ILE A 158 -3.68 -14.74 0.16
CA ILE A 158 -3.50 -15.41 1.45
C ILE A 158 -4.63 -16.43 1.68
N GLN A 159 -5.87 -16.01 1.44
CA GLN A 159 -7.01 -16.92 1.62
C GLN A 159 -7.00 -18.06 0.61
N THR A 160 -6.59 -17.83 -0.63
CA THR A 160 -6.45 -18.87 -1.64
C THR A 160 -5.39 -19.89 -1.25
N GLY A 161 -4.18 -19.46 -0.88
CA GLY A 161 -3.11 -20.38 -0.45
C GLY A 161 -3.51 -21.20 0.78
N LYS A 162 -4.20 -20.60 1.75
CA LYS A 162 -4.75 -21.32 2.91
C LYS A 162 -5.81 -22.34 2.52
N LEU A 163 -6.68 -21.99 1.57
CA LEU A 163 -7.72 -22.89 1.09
C LEU A 163 -7.12 -24.09 0.35
N ASP A 164 -6.13 -23.86 -0.48
CA ASP A 164 -5.47 -24.92 -1.25
C ASP A 164 -4.68 -25.86 -0.33
N ALA A 165 -3.94 -25.35 0.64
CA ALA A 165 -3.29 -26.17 1.66
C ALA A 165 -4.32 -26.99 2.45
N LYS A 166 -5.48 -26.43 2.78
CA LYS A 166 -6.56 -27.13 3.46
C LYS A 166 -7.17 -28.24 2.60
N LYS A 167 -7.36 -28.02 1.29
CA LYS A 167 -7.84 -29.07 0.36
C LYS A 167 -6.88 -30.26 0.32
N GLU A 168 -5.59 -29.97 0.39
CA GLU A 168 -4.55 -31.01 0.42
C GLU A 168 -4.33 -31.61 1.82
N SER A 169 -5.10 -31.17 2.82
CA SER A 169 -4.96 -31.61 4.22
C SER A 169 -3.55 -31.44 4.80
N ARG A 170 -2.86 -30.38 4.41
CA ARG A 170 -1.52 -30.04 4.90
C ARG A 170 -1.46 -28.62 5.51
N PRO A 171 -0.45 -28.31 6.31
CA PRO A 171 -0.21 -26.93 6.73
C PRO A 171 0.22 -26.08 5.53
N VAL A 172 0.06 -24.76 5.67
CA VAL A 172 0.62 -23.79 4.72
C VAL A 172 2.14 -23.85 4.80
N MET A 173 2.78 -24.00 3.66
CA MET A 173 4.23 -24.08 3.52
C MET A 173 4.79 -22.76 2.96
N ASP A 174 6.10 -22.57 3.08
CA ASP A 174 6.79 -21.47 2.43
C ASP A 174 6.62 -21.55 0.90
N GLY A 175 6.28 -20.43 0.27
CA GLY A 175 5.98 -20.35 -1.16
C GLY A 175 4.51 -20.59 -1.56
N ASP A 176 3.64 -21.07 -0.66
CA ASP A 176 2.20 -21.23 -0.96
C ASP A 176 1.47 -19.89 -1.15
N ILE A 177 2.00 -18.84 -0.54
CA ILE A 177 1.42 -17.51 -0.57
C ILE A 177 2.45 -16.54 -1.10
N GLU A 178 2.12 -15.90 -2.22
CA GLU A 178 2.96 -14.90 -2.84
C GLU A 178 2.14 -13.63 -3.09
N THR A 179 2.61 -12.49 -2.60
CA THR A 179 1.93 -11.21 -2.83
C THR A 179 2.17 -10.72 -4.27
N ALA A 180 1.28 -9.87 -4.79
CA ALA A 180 1.46 -9.34 -6.15
C ALA A 180 2.72 -8.45 -6.29
N CYS A 181 3.21 -7.87 -5.21
CA CYS A 181 4.43 -7.06 -5.24
C CYS A 181 5.69 -7.94 -5.16
N SER A 182 5.67 -9.05 -4.41
CA SER A 182 6.80 -9.98 -4.40
C SER A 182 6.93 -10.70 -5.74
N ALA A 183 5.82 -11.23 -6.28
CA ALA A 183 5.79 -11.85 -7.61
C ALA A 183 6.31 -10.95 -8.75
N ALA A 184 6.12 -9.64 -8.61
CA ALA A 184 6.55 -8.67 -9.62
C ALA A 184 7.96 -8.10 -9.36
N CYS A 185 8.63 -8.48 -8.28
CA CYS A 185 9.92 -7.92 -7.90
C CYS A 185 11.08 -8.66 -8.60
N PRO A 186 11.73 -8.04 -9.61
CA PRO A 186 12.77 -8.75 -10.37
C PRO A 186 14.06 -8.99 -9.57
N THR A 187 14.23 -8.29 -8.47
CA THR A 187 15.43 -8.36 -7.60
C THR A 187 15.20 -9.17 -6.33
N ASN A 188 13.99 -9.72 -6.13
CA ASN A 188 13.57 -10.37 -4.89
C ASN A 188 13.82 -9.52 -3.62
N ALA A 189 13.70 -8.19 -3.76
CA ALA A 189 13.81 -7.27 -2.62
C ALA A 189 12.57 -7.27 -1.72
N ILE A 190 11.48 -7.85 -2.21
CA ILE A 190 10.24 -8.08 -1.47
C ILE A 190 9.98 -9.58 -1.49
N THR A 191 10.07 -10.19 -0.36
CA THR A 191 9.84 -11.62 -0.14
C THR A 191 8.68 -11.84 0.83
#